data_cdfebb1b5069d1f6f406100f19dd3419
#
_entry.id   cdfebb1b5069d1f6f406100f19dd3419
#
_cell.length_a   1.000
_cell.length_b   1.000
_cell.length_c   1.000
_cell.angle_alpha   90.00
_cell.angle_beta   90.00
_cell.angle_gamma   90.00
#
_symmetry.space_group_name_H-M   'P 1'
#
loop_
_entity.id
_entity.type
_entity.pdbx_description
1 polymer ?
#
loop_
_entity_poly.entity_id
_entity_poly.type
_entity_poly.pdbx_seq_one_letter_code
_entity_poly.pdbx_strand_id
1 'polypeptide(L)'
;MNKFLRVLFILVILAMTGAIVFQLFFPTYMGSHSGYGISVGWQREIGIWNVAVLVILIAVNLKYDWFYLRAVLMALIIGGLGIGTNHFLSYLQYHQSVNAIGALENYILVLSWIIGWRLEKSSRNRV
;
A
#
# COMPACT_ATOMS: atom_id res chain seq x y z
N MET A 1 -18.67 1.56 -6.07
CA MET A 1 -17.56 2.08 -5.20
C MET A 1 -17.62 3.60 -5.20
N ASN A 2 -17.54 4.21 -4.01
CA ASN A 2 -17.58 5.67 -3.89
C ASN A 2 -16.36 6.34 -4.55
N LYS A 3 -16.51 7.64 -4.91
CA LYS A 3 -15.47 8.39 -5.65
C LYS A 3 -14.14 8.49 -4.88
N PHE A 4 -14.20 8.65 -3.56
CA PHE A 4 -13.00 8.75 -2.72
C PHE A 4 -12.16 7.47 -2.81
N LEU A 5 -12.77 6.29 -2.58
CA LEU A 5 -12.06 5.01 -2.72
C LEU A 5 -11.54 4.79 -4.14
N ARG A 6 -12.32 5.14 -5.16
CA ARG A 6 -11.88 4.97 -6.55
C ARG A 6 -10.61 5.78 -6.85
N VAL A 7 -10.58 7.04 -6.44
CA VAL A 7 -9.40 7.90 -6.61
C VAL A 7 -8.22 7.34 -5.81
N LEU A 8 -8.45 6.93 -4.55
CA LEU A 8 -7.40 6.36 -3.71
C LEU A 8 -6.81 5.08 -4.32
N PHE A 9 -7.65 4.17 -4.84
CA PHE A 9 -7.18 2.96 -5.54
C PHE A 9 -6.32 3.32 -6.76
N ILE A 10 -6.75 4.28 -7.59
CA ILE A 10 -5.99 4.71 -8.76
C ILE A 10 -4.62 5.25 -8.36
N LEU A 11 -4.56 6.11 -7.35
CA LEU A 11 -3.30 6.66 -6.84
C LEU A 11 -2.36 5.57 -6.33
N VAL A 12 -2.88 4.61 -5.57
CA VAL A 12 -2.09 3.49 -5.05
C VAL A 12 -1.63 2.56 -6.18
N ILE A 13 -2.48 2.27 -7.18
CA ILE A 13 -2.10 1.50 -8.36
C ILE A 13 -0.95 2.17 -9.11
N LEU A 14 -0.99 3.48 -9.33
CA LEU A 14 0.08 4.23 -9.99
C LEU A 14 1.38 4.21 -9.18
N ALA A 15 1.30 4.49 -7.87
CA ALA A 15 2.46 4.48 -6.98
C ALA A 15 3.10 3.08 -6.90
N MET A 16 2.28 2.03 -6.78
CA MET A 16 2.74 0.65 -6.73
C MET A 16 3.37 0.23 -8.05
N THR A 17 2.83 0.65 -9.20
CA THR A 17 3.42 0.39 -10.51
C THR A 17 4.82 1.00 -10.61
N GLY A 18 4.99 2.24 -10.15
CA GLY A 18 6.31 2.87 -10.06
C GLY A 18 7.28 2.09 -9.17
N ALA A 19 6.84 1.68 -7.98
CA ALA A 19 7.64 0.88 -7.06
C ALA A 19 8.07 -0.47 -7.69
N ILE A 20 7.16 -1.16 -8.39
CA ILE A 20 7.45 -2.43 -9.10
C ILE A 20 8.56 -2.23 -10.14
N VAL A 21 8.49 -1.18 -10.94
CA VAL A 21 9.52 -0.89 -11.95
C VAL A 21 10.89 -0.74 -11.30
N PHE A 22 10.99 0.04 -10.23
CA PHE A 22 12.27 0.23 -9.53
C PHE A 22 12.75 -1.04 -8.82
N GLN A 23 11.86 -1.79 -8.19
CA GLN A 23 12.21 -3.02 -7.47
C GLN A 23 12.68 -4.14 -8.40
N LEU A 24 12.08 -4.28 -9.57
CA LEU A 24 12.43 -5.34 -10.51
C LEU A 24 13.63 -4.98 -11.40
N PHE A 25 13.69 -3.74 -11.88
CA PHE A 25 14.69 -3.31 -12.86
C PHE A 25 15.85 -2.53 -12.27
N PHE A 26 15.64 -1.86 -11.12
CA PHE A 26 16.65 -1.05 -10.43
C PHE A 26 16.77 -1.41 -8.94
N PRO A 27 16.91 -2.71 -8.58
CA PRO A 27 16.84 -3.17 -7.19
C PRO A 27 17.96 -2.63 -6.31
N THR A 28 19.15 -2.37 -6.86
CA THR A 28 20.26 -1.74 -6.13
C THR A 28 19.92 -0.30 -5.74
N TYR A 29 19.34 0.45 -6.67
CA TYR A 29 18.88 1.83 -6.38
C TYR A 29 17.83 1.83 -5.28
N MET A 30 16.82 0.98 -5.37
CA MET A 30 15.79 0.88 -4.31
C MET A 30 16.38 0.48 -2.96
N GLY A 31 17.28 -0.50 -2.93
CA GLY A 31 17.93 -0.93 -1.70
C GLY A 31 18.78 0.17 -1.06
N SER A 32 19.50 0.96 -1.86
CA SER A 32 20.35 2.06 -1.36
C SER A 32 19.52 3.22 -0.76
N HIS A 33 18.25 3.36 -1.16
CA HIS A 33 17.33 4.37 -0.63
C HIS A 33 16.37 3.81 0.43
N SER A 34 16.50 2.52 0.78
CA SER A 34 15.70 1.90 1.85
C SER A 34 16.44 1.96 3.19
N GLY A 35 15.68 2.00 4.29
CA GLY A 35 16.24 1.90 5.64
C GLY A 35 16.79 0.51 5.99
N TYR A 36 16.66 -0.48 5.11
CA TYR A 36 17.03 -1.88 5.36
C TYR A 36 18.28 -2.34 4.58
N GLY A 37 18.92 -1.42 3.84
CA GLY A 37 20.13 -1.69 3.09
C GLY A 37 19.88 -2.35 1.73
N ILE A 38 21.00 -2.67 1.04
CA ILE A 38 20.97 -3.22 -0.30
C ILE A 38 20.82 -4.74 -0.24
N SER A 39 19.71 -5.23 -0.77
CA SER A 39 19.47 -6.65 -1.01
C SER A 39 18.71 -6.83 -2.32
N VAL A 40 19.44 -7.09 -3.40
CA VAL A 40 18.88 -7.20 -4.76
C VAL A 40 17.83 -8.30 -4.86
N GLY A 41 18.09 -9.46 -4.28
CA GLY A 41 17.14 -10.58 -4.28
C GLY A 41 15.84 -10.22 -3.56
N TRP A 42 15.95 -9.65 -2.37
CA TRP A 42 14.80 -9.24 -1.59
C TRP A 42 13.96 -8.14 -2.28
N GLN A 43 14.60 -7.15 -2.90
CA GLN A 43 13.90 -6.14 -3.68
C GLN A 43 13.10 -6.74 -4.84
N ARG A 44 13.66 -7.71 -5.55
CA ARG A 44 12.97 -8.42 -6.64
C ARG A 44 11.78 -9.25 -6.12
N GLU A 45 11.93 -9.94 -5.00
CA GLU A 45 10.82 -10.69 -4.38
C GLU A 45 9.67 -9.76 -3.98
N ILE A 46 9.96 -8.62 -3.37
CA ILE A 46 8.95 -7.60 -3.06
C ILE A 46 8.29 -7.09 -4.35
N GLY A 47 9.07 -6.83 -5.39
CA GLY A 47 8.54 -6.39 -6.68
C GLY A 47 7.58 -7.41 -7.31
N ILE A 48 7.93 -8.70 -7.29
CA ILE A 48 7.06 -9.79 -7.78
C ILE A 48 5.78 -9.87 -6.94
N TRP A 49 5.89 -9.78 -5.62
CA TRP A 49 4.74 -9.79 -4.72
C TRP A 49 3.83 -8.59 -4.96
N ASN A 50 4.41 -7.41 -5.20
CA ASN A 50 3.65 -6.21 -5.55
C ASN A 50 2.90 -6.34 -6.88
N VAL A 51 3.45 -7.06 -7.88
CA VAL A 51 2.72 -7.38 -9.12
C VAL A 51 1.47 -8.20 -8.81
N ALA A 52 1.57 -9.23 -7.97
CA ALA A 52 0.42 -10.04 -7.58
C ALA A 52 -0.66 -9.21 -6.86
N VAL A 53 -0.27 -8.34 -5.93
CA VAL A 53 -1.19 -7.42 -5.24
C VAL A 53 -1.81 -6.43 -6.22
N LEU A 54 -1.04 -5.89 -7.17
CA LEU A 54 -1.52 -4.95 -8.18
C LEU A 54 -2.65 -5.53 -9.03
N VAL A 55 -2.56 -6.81 -9.42
CA VAL A 55 -3.64 -7.52 -10.15
C VAL A 55 -4.94 -7.50 -9.35
N ILE A 56 -4.88 -7.75 -8.05
CA ILE A 56 -6.05 -7.74 -7.16
C ILE A 56 -6.65 -6.33 -7.06
N LEU A 57 -5.81 -5.30 -6.89
CA LEU A 57 -6.27 -3.91 -6.79
C LEU A 57 -6.95 -3.44 -8.09
N ILE A 58 -6.38 -3.79 -9.24
CA ILE A 58 -6.97 -3.49 -10.55
C ILE A 58 -8.32 -4.20 -10.69
N ALA A 59 -8.40 -5.49 -10.39
CA ALA A 59 -9.62 -6.26 -10.51
C ALA A 59 -10.77 -5.68 -9.68
N VAL A 60 -10.51 -5.33 -8.42
CA VAL A 60 -11.51 -4.71 -7.51
C VAL A 60 -11.93 -3.31 -7.98
N ASN A 61 -11.01 -2.56 -8.60
CA ASN A 61 -11.31 -1.23 -9.14
C ASN A 61 -12.14 -1.29 -10.42
N LEU A 62 -11.93 -2.31 -11.26
CA LEU A 62 -12.67 -2.51 -12.52
C LEU A 62 -14.05 -3.13 -12.28
N LYS A 63 -14.14 -4.14 -11.43
CA LYS A 63 -15.39 -4.83 -11.12
C LYS A 63 -15.74 -4.69 -9.65
N TYR A 64 -16.73 -3.84 -9.37
CA TYR A 64 -17.20 -3.63 -8.02
C TYR A 64 -17.93 -4.87 -7.48
N ASP A 65 -17.43 -5.39 -6.37
CA ASP A 65 -18.10 -6.37 -5.53
C ASP A 65 -17.82 -6.04 -4.06
N TRP A 66 -18.87 -5.91 -3.26
CA TRP A 66 -18.74 -5.48 -1.87
C TRP A 66 -18.01 -6.48 -0.98
N PHE A 67 -18.17 -7.77 -1.24
CA PHE A 67 -17.47 -8.79 -0.46
C PHE A 67 -15.95 -8.72 -0.68
N TYR A 68 -15.54 -8.72 -1.95
CA TYR A 68 -14.12 -8.62 -2.30
C TYR A 68 -13.50 -7.27 -1.92
N LEU A 69 -14.24 -6.18 -2.09
CA LEU A 69 -13.76 -4.86 -1.67
C LEU A 69 -13.46 -4.81 -0.17
N ARG A 70 -14.34 -5.39 0.68
CA ARG A 70 -14.08 -5.47 2.12
C ARG A 70 -12.84 -6.28 2.45
N ALA A 71 -12.68 -7.44 1.82
CA ALA A 71 -11.52 -8.31 2.03
C ALA A 71 -10.21 -7.58 1.68
N VAL A 72 -10.19 -6.89 0.54
CA VAL A 72 -9.03 -6.10 0.10
C VAL A 72 -8.76 -4.93 1.05
N LEU A 73 -9.80 -4.18 1.45
CA LEU A 73 -9.62 -3.08 2.40
C LEU A 73 -9.09 -3.57 3.75
N MET A 74 -9.58 -4.70 4.27
CA MET A 74 -9.03 -5.31 5.49
C MET A 74 -7.55 -5.68 5.33
N ALA A 75 -7.18 -6.31 4.22
CA ALA A 75 -5.80 -6.69 3.94
C ALA A 75 -4.89 -5.45 3.85
N LEU A 76 -5.33 -4.38 3.17
CA LEU A 76 -4.59 -3.12 3.06
C LEU A 76 -4.45 -2.40 4.41
N ILE A 77 -5.47 -2.42 5.26
CA ILE A 77 -5.41 -1.84 6.61
C ILE A 77 -4.44 -2.63 7.49
N ILE A 78 -4.53 -3.96 7.51
CA ILE A 78 -3.64 -4.82 8.30
C ILE A 78 -2.20 -4.67 7.82
N GLY A 79 -1.97 -4.75 6.50
CA GLY A 79 -0.65 -4.59 5.90
C GLY A 79 -0.06 -3.21 6.17
N GLY A 80 -0.85 -2.15 5.98
CA GLY A 80 -0.43 -0.78 6.24
C GLY A 80 -0.09 -0.52 7.72
N LEU A 81 -0.89 -1.05 8.65
CA LEU A 81 -0.57 -0.99 10.08
C LEU A 81 0.72 -1.73 10.39
N GLY A 82 0.89 -2.95 9.87
CA GLY A 82 2.10 -3.75 10.11
C GLY A 82 3.35 -3.09 9.55
N ILE A 83 3.33 -2.68 8.28
CA ILE A 83 4.45 -2.02 7.61
C ILE A 83 4.74 -0.66 8.26
N GLY A 84 3.72 0.15 8.52
CA GLY A 84 3.86 1.45 9.18
C GLY A 84 4.48 1.33 10.57
N THR A 85 4.04 0.35 11.36
CA THR A 85 4.59 0.09 12.69
C THR A 85 6.04 -0.41 12.60
N ASN A 86 6.36 -1.28 11.64
CA ASN A 86 7.74 -1.71 11.43
C ASN A 86 8.67 -0.54 11.08
N HIS A 87 8.24 0.35 10.19
CA HIS A 87 8.97 1.58 9.89
C HIS A 87 9.10 2.50 11.11
N PHE A 88 8.04 2.65 11.90
CA PHE A 88 8.07 3.47 13.11
C PHE A 88 9.08 2.94 14.14
N LEU A 89 9.07 1.63 14.40
CA LEU A 89 10.04 1.00 15.30
C LEU A 89 11.48 1.14 14.78
N SER A 90 11.69 0.95 13.47
CA SER A 90 12.99 1.17 12.83
C SER A 90 13.45 2.63 12.95
N TYR A 91 12.53 3.59 12.84
CA TYR A 91 12.85 5.00 13.06
C TYR A 91 13.28 5.27 14.52
N LEU A 92 12.58 4.70 15.50
CA LEU A 92 12.98 4.86 16.91
C LEU A 92 14.36 4.27 17.21
N GLN A 93 14.73 3.20 16.49
CA GLN A 93 16.01 2.52 16.68
C GLN A 93 17.17 3.20 15.95
N TYR A 94 16.96 3.64 14.71
CA TYR A 94 18.04 4.10 13.81
C TYR A 94 17.96 5.58 13.44
N HIS A 95 16.88 6.28 13.78
CA HIS A 95 16.62 7.69 13.50
C HIS A 95 16.78 8.10 12.02
N GLN A 96 16.53 7.18 11.09
CA GLN A 96 16.61 7.44 9.65
C GLN A 96 15.30 8.06 9.16
N SER A 97 15.39 9.20 8.46
CA SER A 97 14.21 9.92 7.95
C SER A 97 13.35 9.10 7.00
N VAL A 98 13.96 8.19 6.20
CA VAL A 98 13.22 7.29 5.31
C VAL A 98 12.24 6.39 6.08
N ASN A 99 12.58 5.97 7.29
CA ASN A 99 11.69 5.18 8.13
C ASN A 99 10.56 6.03 8.72
N ALA A 100 10.83 7.29 9.10
CA ALA A 100 9.78 8.20 9.54
C ALA A 100 8.76 8.48 8.43
N ILE A 101 9.24 8.72 7.20
CA ILE A 101 8.39 8.93 6.03
C ILE A 101 7.56 7.67 5.73
N GLY A 102 8.20 6.49 5.71
CA GLY A 102 7.49 5.23 5.48
C GLY A 102 6.40 4.94 6.51
N ALA A 103 6.65 5.24 7.80
CA ALA A 103 5.62 5.12 8.83
C ALA A 103 4.46 6.08 8.59
N LEU A 104 4.74 7.34 8.31
CA LEU A 104 3.73 8.37 8.07
C LEU A 104 2.85 8.04 6.85
N GLU A 105 3.45 7.67 5.73
CA GLU A 105 2.75 7.29 4.50
C GLU A 105 1.79 6.12 4.74
N ASN A 106 2.24 5.07 5.41
CA ASN A 106 1.40 3.91 5.70
C ASN A 106 0.25 4.25 6.64
N TYR A 107 0.46 5.05 7.69
CA TYR A 107 -0.62 5.46 8.59
C TYR A 107 -1.64 6.38 7.91
N ILE A 108 -1.21 7.29 7.04
CA ILE A 108 -2.11 8.12 6.22
C ILE A 108 -2.95 7.23 5.30
N LEU A 109 -2.36 6.24 4.64
CA LEU A 109 -3.07 5.29 3.80
C LEU A 109 -4.09 4.48 4.60
N VAL A 110 -3.71 3.96 5.78
CA VAL A 110 -4.63 3.23 6.66
C VAL A 110 -5.84 4.08 7.04
N LEU A 111 -5.63 5.32 7.47
CA LEU A 111 -6.72 6.25 7.79
C LEU A 111 -7.61 6.50 6.56
N SER A 112 -7.01 6.67 5.39
CA SER A 112 -7.73 6.87 4.13
C SER A 112 -8.58 5.65 3.76
N TRP A 113 -8.06 4.42 3.95
CA TRP A 113 -8.82 3.19 3.73
C TRP A 113 -10.01 3.07 4.70
N ILE A 114 -9.83 3.40 5.97
CA ILE A 114 -10.90 3.38 6.99
C ILE A 114 -11.99 4.40 6.65
N ILE A 115 -11.61 5.61 6.27
CA ILE A 115 -12.56 6.67 5.85
C ILE A 115 -13.34 6.20 4.62
N GLY A 116 -12.62 5.72 3.60
CA GLY A 116 -13.24 5.23 2.38
C GLY A 116 -14.21 4.08 2.60
N TRP A 117 -13.86 3.15 3.49
CA TRP A 117 -14.75 2.05 3.89
C TRP A 117 -16.04 2.57 4.55
N ARG A 118 -15.90 3.50 5.50
CA ARG A 118 -17.07 4.09 6.18
C ARG A 118 -17.99 4.81 5.20
N LEU A 119 -17.43 5.58 4.28
CA LEU A 119 -18.19 6.28 3.25
C LEU A 119 -18.92 5.28 2.33
N GLU A 120 -18.27 4.19 1.93
CA GLU A 120 -18.89 3.16 1.10
C GLU A 120 -20.04 2.47 1.82
N LYS A 121 -19.82 2.07 3.08
CA LYS A 121 -20.86 1.44 3.90
C LYS A 121 -22.07 2.36 4.10
N SER A 122 -21.83 3.66 4.33
CA SER A 122 -22.91 4.64 4.51
C SER A 122 -23.72 4.85 3.22
N SER A 123 -23.07 4.90 2.06
CA SER A 123 -23.78 5.06 0.79
C SER A 123 -24.66 3.85 0.45
N ARG A 124 -24.23 2.64 0.82
CA ARG A 124 -25.01 1.40 0.61
C ARG A 124 -26.24 1.30 1.50
N ASN A 125 -26.18 1.84 2.71
CA ASN A 125 -27.32 1.80 3.65
C ASN A 125 -28.41 2.84 3.31
N ARG A 126 -28.19 3.70 2.31
CA ARG A 126 -29.17 4.70 1.85
C ARG A 126 -29.98 4.24 0.62
N VAL A 127 -29.65 3.08 0.07
CA VAL A 127 -30.35 2.43 -1.04
C VAL A 127 -31.16 1.25 -0.51
#